data_d54d1569e6610d58b2175d1ddda636e8
#
_entry.id   d54d1569e6610d58b2175d1ddda636e8
#
_cell.length_a   1.000
_cell.length_b   1.000
_cell.length_c   1.000
_cell.angle_alpha   90.00
_cell.angle_beta   90.00
_cell.angle_gamma   90.00
#
_symmetry.space_group_name_H-M   'P 1'
#
loop_
_entity.id
_entity.type
_entity.pdbx_description
1 polymer ?
#
loop_
_entity_poly.entity_id
_entity_poly.type
_entity_poly.pdbx_seq_one_letter_code
_entity_poly.pdbx_strand_id
1 'polypeptide(L)'
;MTNKRRFSATSRAWAFVSAVAAALVPGTLARTAALAAGVLLAAVLPGVVARAAASSPATPPKPQTTAEVIAASSPSDWRPIDPQRTLYLDLPAGRVIIELAPVFAPNHVANVTALAREGYFDGLAFMRSQENYVVQWGDAGGKKPLQKAQRTLPAEFERPLRGVTLARITDPDTYAPLVGFLDGFPVAADPQLGRAWLVHCYGMVGAGRDNDVDSGGGTELYVVIGQAPRHLDRNVTLVGRVVRGMELISVLPRGHGALGFYEGSETGMPIKSMRLAADLPESERTALEELRTDTPAFAAYVEARRNRHEEWFKVPAGRIDVCNIPVPVRPAATARR
;
A
#
# COMPACT_ATOMS: atom_id res chain seq x y z
N MET A 1 -14.64 21.10 -51.94
CA MET A 1 -13.22 21.48 -51.85
C MET A 1 -12.61 20.80 -50.63
N THR A 2 -11.94 19.69 -50.88
CA THR A 2 -11.37 18.75 -49.90
C THR A 2 -9.94 19.14 -49.55
N ASN A 3 -9.64 19.35 -48.27
CA ASN A 3 -8.26 19.58 -47.87
C ASN A 3 -7.82 18.45 -46.91
N LYS A 4 -7.18 17.41 -47.48
CA LYS A 4 -6.50 16.33 -46.75
C LYS A 4 -5.13 16.81 -46.30
N ARG A 5 -4.88 17.00 -45.03
CA ARG A 5 -3.52 17.11 -44.47
C ARG A 5 -2.99 15.74 -44.12
N ARG A 6 -1.94 15.31 -44.80
CA ARG A 6 -1.16 14.10 -44.48
C ARG A 6 -0.24 14.39 -43.32
N PHE A 7 -0.27 13.55 -42.30
CA PHE A 7 0.78 13.49 -41.26
C PHE A 7 1.88 12.54 -41.72
N SER A 8 3.09 13.08 -41.82
CA SER A 8 4.32 12.35 -42.11
C SER A 8 4.90 11.80 -40.79
N ALA A 9 5.08 10.49 -40.74
CA ALA A 9 5.79 9.81 -39.66
C ALA A 9 7.29 9.83 -39.93
N THR A 10 8.09 10.47 -39.11
CA THR A 10 9.55 10.34 -39.10
C THR A 10 9.98 9.56 -37.87
N SER A 11 10.29 8.29 -38.10
CA SER A 11 10.98 7.40 -37.17
C SER A 11 12.44 7.86 -37.01
N ARG A 12 12.86 8.19 -35.78
CA ARG A 12 14.27 8.30 -35.40
C ARG A 12 14.65 7.13 -34.52
N ALA A 13 15.42 6.22 -35.07
CA ALA A 13 16.11 5.16 -34.36
C ALA A 13 17.28 5.77 -33.56
N TRP A 14 17.37 5.42 -32.28
CA TRP A 14 18.53 5.71 -31.45
C TRP A 14 19.35 4.42 -31.29
N ALA A 15 20.55 4.45 -31.85
CA ALA A 15 21.55 3.42 -31.64
C ALA A 15 22.34 3.72 -30.38
N PHE A 16 22.36 2.80 -29.44
CA PHE A 16 23.26 2.82 -28.28
C PHE A 16 24.56 2.10 -28.64
N VAL A 17 25.65 2.84 -28.61
CA VAL A 17 27.01 2.33 -28.69
C VAL A 17 27.48 2.02 -27.28
N SER A 18 27.74 0.73 -26.97
CA SER A 18 28.38 0.29 -25.75
C SER A 18 29.90 0.40 -25.88
N ALA A 19 30.52 1.20 -25.01
CA ALA A 19 31.95 1.20 -24.82
C ALA A 19 32.28 0.47 -23.51
N VAL A 20 32.90 -0.70 -23.63
CA VAL A 20 33.52 -1.45 -22.53
C VAL A 20 34.96 -0.98 -22.37
N ALA A 21 35.29 -0.40 -21.23
CA ALA A 21 36.68 -0.12 -20.86
C ALA A 21 37.08 -1.07 -19.72
N ALA A 22 37.96 -2.00 -20.03
CA ALA A 22 38.65 -2.87 -19.08
C ALA A 22 39.85 -2.13 -18.49
N ALA A 23 39.92 -2.03 -17.17
CA ALA A 23 41.12 -1.57 -16.46
C ALA A 23 41.74 -2.75 -15.69
N LEU A 24 42.90 -3.20 -16.14
CA LEU A 24 43.81 -4.10 -15.46
C LEU A 24 44.59 -3.34 -14.38
N VAL A 25 44.69 -3.92 -13.18
CA VAL A 25 45.67 -3.52 -12.17
C VAL A 25 46.44 -4.76 -11.74
N PRO A 26 47.77 -4.77 -11.81
CA PRO A 26 48.63 -5.80 -11.22
C PRO A 26 49.28 -5.28 -9.93
N GLY A 27 49.62 -6.18 -9.02
CA GLY A 27 50.56 -5.83 -7.95
C GLY A 27 50.47 -6.69 -6.69
N THR A 28 51.17 -7.81 -6.75
CA THR A 28 51.61 -8.62 -5.62
C THR A 28 52.61 -7.91 -4.72
N LEU A 29 52.50 -8.08 -3.40
CA LEU A 29 53.69 -8.13 -2.51
C LEU A 29 53.39 -8.91 -1.23
N ALA A 30 54.06 -10.05 -1.12
CA ALA A 30 54.17 -10.86 0.07
C ALA A 30 55.10 -10.17 1.09
N ARG A 31 54.79 -10.25 2.37
CA ARG A 31 55.74 -10.09 3.46
C ARG A 31 55.49 -11.11 4.56
N THR A 32 56.46 -11.98 4.70
CA THR A 32 56.73 -12.90 5.81
C THR A 32 57.17 -12.11 7.06
N ALA A 33 56.67 -12.48 8.24
CA ALA A 33 57.30 -12.14 9.51
C ALA A 33 57.07 -13.23 10.56
N ALA A 34 58.07 -13.71 10.98
CA ALA A 34 58.73 -14.51 12.01
C ALA A 34 57.92 -14.80 13.30
N LEU A 35 58.08 -16.06 13.72
CA LEU A 35 57.78 -16.64 15.03
C LEU A 35 58.72 -16.08 16.12
N ALA A 36 58.12 -15.73 17.27
CA ALA A 36 58.83 -15.64 18.54
C ALA A 36 58.11 -16.51 19.58
N ALA A 37 58.75 -17.57 19.99
CA ALA A 37 58.28 -18.47 21.04
C ALA A 37 58.64 -17.85 22.41
N GLY A 38 57.65 -17.52 23.24
CA GLY A 38 57.80 -17.17 24.65
C GLY A 38 57.21 -18.28 25.52
N VAL A 39 58.09 -19.03 26.20
CA VAL A 39 57.69 -19.99 27.22
C VAL A 39 57.44 -19.25 28.53
N LEU A 40 56.18 -19.23 28.98
CA LEU A 40 55.79 -18.76 30.32
C LEU A 40 55.30 -19.95 31.12
N LEU A 41 56.08 -20.29 32.16
CA LEU A 41 55.77 -21.25 33.18
C LEU A 41 54.64 -20.67 34.06
N ALA A 42 53.44 -21.23 34.00
CA ALA A 42 52.34 -20.84 34.89
C ALA A 42 52.10 -21.94 35.94
N ALA A 43 52.18 -21.54 37.20
CA ALA A 43 51.92 -22.37 38.36
C ALA A 43 50.43 -22.81 38.42
N VAL A 44 50.22 -24.11 38.59
CA VAL A 44 48.90 -24.72 38.75
C VAL A 44 48.44 -24.54 40.20
N LEU A 45 47.45 -23.71 40.44
CA LEU A 45 46.63 -23.72 41.67
C LEU A 45 45.36 -24.56 41.41
N PRO A 46 44.96 -25.45 42.34
CA PRO A 46 43.72 -26.21 42.16
C PRO A 46 42.50 -25.30 42.46
N GLY A 47 41.96 -24.70 41.42
CA GLY A 47 40.69 -23.97 41.52
C GLY A 47 39.55 -24.95 41.43
N VAL A 48 38.66 -24.88 42.44
CA VAL A 48 37.36 -25.54 42.44
C VAL A 48 36.53 -25.08 41.23
N VAL A 49 36.42 -25.95 40.24
CA VAL A 49 35.53 -25.69 39.08
C VAL A 49 34.11 -25.88 39.54
N ALA A 50 33.44 -24.79 39.91
CA ALA A 50 31.98 -24.74 40.01
C ALA A 50 31.43 -25.00 38.58
N ARG A 51 30.91 -26.20 38.36
CA ARG A 51 30.23 -26.61 37.16
C ARG A 51 28.92 -25.79 37.07
N ALA A 52 28.96 -24.65 36.41
CA ALA A 52 27.74 -23.95 36.04
C ALA A 52 26.89 -24.92 35.22
N ALA A 53 25.69 -25.23 35.75
CA ALA A 53 24.74 -26.02 34.99
C ALA A 53 24.40 -25.23 33.71
N ALA A 54 24.87 -25.75 32.59
CA ALA A 54 24.50 -25.22 31.28
C ALA A 54 22.97 -25.38 31.17
N SER A 55 22.25 -24.28 31.25
CA SER A 55 20.82 -24.23 30.88
C SER A 55 20.72 -24.77 29.47
N SER A 56 20.00 -25.87 29.27
CA SER A 56 19.71 -26.39 27.94
C SER A 56 19.17 -25.25 27.07
N PRO A 57 19.67 -25.08 25.84
CA PRO A 57 19.11 -24.05 24.96
C PRO A 57 17.61 -24.32 24.82
N ALA A 58 16.81 -23.32 25.18
CA ALA A 58 15.37 -23.40 25.01
C ALA A 58 15.08 -23.72 23.54
N THR A 59 14.31 -24.76 23.28
CA THR A 59 13.85 -25.09 21.92
C THR A 59 13.20 -23.82 21.34
N PRO A 60 13.64 -23.34 20.17
CA PRO A 60 13.03 -22.15 19.56
C PRO A 60 11.53 -22.38 19.44
N PRO A 61 10.69 -21.38 19.75
CA PRO A 61 9.25 -21.53 19.68
C PRO A 61 8.85 -21.94 18.26
N LYS A 62 7.89 -22.87 18.17
CA LYS A 62 7.36 -23.32 16.88
C LYS A 62 6.87 -22.08 16.09
N PRO A 63 7.28 -21.93 14.81
CA PRO A 63 6.79 -20.86 13.98
C PRO A 63 5.25 -20.87 13.90
N GLN A 64 4.64 -19.71 14.04
CA GLN A 64 3.19 -19.54 13.98
C GLN A 64 2.71 -19.30 12.56
N THR A 65 1.53 -19.82 12.24
CA THR A 65 0.80 -19.44 11.02
C THR A 65 0.17 -18.05 11.18
N THR A 66 -0.23 -17.42 10.06
CA THR A 66 -0.94 -16.13 10.11
C THR A 66 -2.23 -16.20 10.92
N ALA A 67 -2.95 -17.32 10.83
CA ALA A 67 -4.19 -17.54 11.60
C ALA A 67 -3.93 -17.65 13.10
N GLU A 68 -2.87 -18.38 13.50
CA GLU A 68 -2.48 -18.50 14.91
C GLU A 68 -2.05 -17.15 15.49
N VAL A 69 -1.30 -16.33 14.74
CA VAL A 69 -0.92 -14.96 15.17
C VAL A 69 -2.17 -14.09 15.39
N ILE A 70 -3.10 -14.09 14.44
CA ILE A 70 -4.35 -13.33 14.56
C ILE A 70 -5.18 -13.81 15.76
N ALA A 71 -5.28 -15.13 15.96
CA ALA A 71 -6.04 -15.70 17.07
C ALA A 71 -5.41 -15.38 18.45
N ALA A 72 -4.06 -15.27 18.49
CA ALA A 72 -3.32 -14.95 19.72
C ALA A 72 -3.24 -13.44 20.01
N SER A 73 -3.64 -12.58 19.05
CA SER A 73 -3.59 -11.12 19.23
C SER A 73 -4.57 -10.64 20.30
N SER A 74 -4.13 -9.67 21.10
CA SER A 74 -4.93 -9.07 22.17
C SER A 74 -5.89 -8.01 21.61
N PRO A 75 -6.95 -7.62 22.34
CA PRO A 75 -7.81 -6.52 21.92
C PRO A 75 -7.06 -5.20 21.70
N SER A 76 -5.99 -4.94 22.46
CA SER A 76 -5.16 -3.73 22.30
C SER A 76 -4.34 -3.68 21.03
N ASP A 77 -4.16 -4.83 20.36
CA ASP A 77 -3.51 -4.90 19.03
C ASP A 77 -4.42 -4.41 17.91
N TRP A 78 -5.70 -4.18 18.19
CA TRP A 78 -6.69 -3.74 17.23
C TRP A 78 -7.12 -2.31 17.50
N ARG A 79 -7.38 -1.55 16.46
CA ARG A 79 -8.00 -0.23 16.57
C ARG A 79 -9.32 -0.19 15.80
N PRO A 80 -10.35 0.47 16.32
CA PRO A 80 -11.55 0.74 15.54
C PRO A 80 -11.21 1.62 14.34
N ILE A 81 -11.90 1.38 13.21
CA ILE A 81 -11.80 2.27 12.04
C ILE A 81 -12.63 3.52 12.36
N ASP A 82 -11.99 4.69 12.20
CA ASP A 82 -12.57 5.98 12.56
C ASP A 82 -13.68 6.40 11.57
N PRO A 83 -14.94 6.57 12.01
CA PRO A 83 -16.02 7.04 11.14
C PRO A 83 -15.77 8.40 10.49
N GLN A 84 -14.95 9.27 11.10
CA GLN A 84 -14.62 10.60 10.57
C GLN A 84 -13.73 10.54 9.31
N ARG A 85 -13.10 9.40 9.08
CA ARG A 85 -12.27 9.15 7.90
C ARG A 85 -12.66 7.89 7.14
N THR A 86 -13.94 7.50 7.23
CA THR A 86 -14.48 6.33 6.55
C THR A 86 -15.58 6.74 5.58
N LEU A 87 -15.44 6.32 4.32
CA LEU A 87 -16.48 6.48 3.31
C LEU A 87 -17.17 5.15 3.05
N TYR A 88 -18.49 5.20 2.89
CA TYR A 88 -19.33 4.11 2.42
C TYR A 88 -19.74 4.39 0.98
N LEU A 89 -19.30 3.53 0.07
CA LEU A 89 -19.73 3.51 -1.32
C LEU A 89 -20.77 2.40 -1.47
N ASP A 90 -22.03 2.77 -1.54
CA ASP A 90 -23.17 1.86 -1.65
C ASP A 90 -23.48 1.55 -3.11
N LEU A 91 -23.38 0.27 -3.44
CA LEU A 91 -23.65 -0.30 -4.76
C LEU A 91 -24.91 -1.18 -4.73
N PRO A 92 -25.52 -1.56 -5.87
CA PRO A 92 -26.59 -2.55 -5.88
C PRO A 92 -26.22 -3.87 -5.22
N ALA A 93 -24.96 -4.30 -5.37
CA ALA A 93 -24.45 -5.56 -4.86
C ALA A 93 -24.01 -5.53 -3.37
N GLY A 94 -23.89 -4.33 -2.77
CA GLY A 94 -23.44 -4.19 -1.38
C GLY A 94 -22.65 -2.91 -1.14
N ARG A 95 -22.02 -2.83 0.04
CA ARG A 95 -21.25 -1.68 0.51
C ARG A 95 -19.75 -1.92 0.39
N VAL A 96 -19.06 -1.01 -0.28
CA VAL A 96 -17.58 -0.89 -0.22
C VAL A 96 -17.25 0.13 0.86
N ILE A 97 -16.29 -0.21 1.73
CA ILE A 97 -15.85 0.65 2.83
C ILE A 97 -14.43 1.10 2.55
N ILE A 98 -14.22 2.42 2.53
CA ILE A 98 -12.96 3.06 2.21
C ILE A 98 -12.48 3.84 3.45
N GLU A 99 -11.28 3.54 3.93
CA GLU A 99 -10.60 4.36 4.94
C GLU A 99 -9.75 5.43 4.23
N LEU A 100 -9.91 6.69 4.64
CA LEU A 100 -9.20 7.85 4.08
C LEU A 100 -7.87 8.09 4.79
N ALA A 101 -6.89 8.65 4.07
CA ALA A 101 -5.52 8.90 4.50
C ALA A 101 -5.20 10.39 4.66
N PRO A 102 -5.82 11.13 5.60
CA PRO A 102 -5.64 12.59 5.74
C PRO A 102 -4.21 12.97 6.12
N VAL A 103 -3.42 12.05 6.67
CA VAL A 103 -2.00 12.27 6.98
C VAL A 103 -1.16 12.50 5.72
N PHE A 104 -1.55 11.90 4.59
CA PHE A 104 -0.83 11.98 3.32
C PHE A 104 -1.45 12.95 2.32
N ALA A 105 -2.77 13.03 2.27
CA ALA A 105 -3.50 13.87 1.31
C ALA A 105 -4.60 14.68 2.01
N PRO A 106 -4.26 15.61 2.92
CA PRO A 106 -5.25 16.34 3.72
C PRO A 106 -6.25 17.13 2.87
N ASN A 107 -5.80 17.79 1.81
CA ASN A 107 -6.67 18.60 0.96
C ASN A 107 -7.60 17.74 0.11
N HIS A 108 -7.08 16.67 -0.52
CA HIS A 108 -7.90 15.73 -1.28
C HIS A 108 -8.89 14.99 -0.39
N VAL A 109 -8.50 14.55 0.80
CA VAL A 109 -9.40 13.91 1.76
C VAL A 109 -10.52 14.85 2.19
N ALA A 110 -10.20 16.10 2.49
CA ALA A 110 -11.22 17.11 2.80
C ALA A 110 -12.18 17.33 1.62
N ASN A 111 -11.65 17.40 0.41
CA ASN A 111 -12.44 17.61 -0.80
C ASN A 111 -13.32 16.40 -1.15
N VAL A 112 -12.79 15.19 -1.08
CA VAL A 112 -13.57 13.95 -1.29
C VAL A 112 -14.68 13.81 -0.24
N THR A 113 -14.41 14.21 1.01
CA THR A 113 -15.41 14.27 2.07
C THR A 113 -16.51 15.30 1.73
N ALA A 114 -16.14 16.48 1.21
CA ALA A 114 -17.12 17.47 0.76
C ALA A 114 -17.96 16.94 -0.41
N LEU A 115 -17.34 16.30 -1.41
CA LEU A 115 -18.05 15.65 -2.53
C LEU A 115 -19.05 14.59 -2.04
N ALA A 116 -18.68 13.78 -1.04
CA ALA A 116 -19.57 12.77 -0.46
C ALA A 116 -20.77 13.44 0.25
N ARG A 117 -20.53 14.54 1.00
CA ARG A 117 -21.59 15.31 1.67
C ARG A 117 -22.52 16.03 0.70
N GLU A 118 -22.02 16.45 -0.44
CA GLU A 118 -22.82 17.05 -1.51
C GLU A 118 -23.66 16.02 -2.29
N GLY A 119 -23.48 14.72 -2.03
CA GLY A 119 -24.08 13.65 -2.81
C GLY A 119 -23.57 13.62 -4.26
N TYR A 120 -22.35 14.12 -4.48
CA TYR A 120 -21.79 14.24 -5.83
C TYR A 120 -21.76 12.92 -6.58
N PHE A 121 -21.40 11.82 -5.90
CA PHE A 121 -21.28 10.51 -6.53
C PHE A 121 -22.62 9.78 -6.73
N ASP A 122 -23.72 10.31 -6.17
CA ASP A 122 -25.04 9.66 -6.25
C ASP A 122 -25.54 9.65 -7.70
N GLY A 123 -25.93 8.45 -8.16
CA GLY A 123 -26.39 8.22 -9.52
C GLY A 123 -25.30 8.24 -10.59
N LEU A 124 -24.03 8.47 -10.23
CA LEU A 124 -22.89 8.21 -11.12
C LEU A 124 -22.64 6.70 -11.24
N ALA A 125 -21.70 6.32 -12.07
CA ALA A 125 -21.35 4.92 -12.29
C ALA A 125 -19.84 4.72 -12.37
N PHE A 126 -19.42 3.47 -12.30
CA PHE A 126 -18.10 3.10 -12.75
C PHE A 126 -18.01 3.36 -14.25
N MET A 127 -16.96 4.01 -14.68
CA MET A 127 -16.76 4.40 -16.08
C MET A 127 -15.62 3.63 -16.75
N ARG A 128 -14.81 2.93 -15.94
CA ARG A 128 -13.63 2.21 -16.40
C ARG A 128 -13.37 0.99 -15.52
N SER A 129 -13.04 -0.11 -16.17
CA SER A 129 -12.50 -1.31 -15.52
C SER A 129 -11.42 -1.90 -16.43
N GLN A 130 -10.17 -1.65 -16.09
CA GLN A 130 -9.01 -2.12 -16.84
C GLN A 130 -8.44 -3.38 -16.20
N GLU A 131 -8.22 -4.41 -17.02
CA GLU A 131 -7.64 -5.68 -16.57
C GLU A 131 -6.28 -5.46 -15.89
N ASN A 132 -6.10 -6.12 -14.75
CA ASN A 132 -4.87 -6.08 -13.93
C ASN A 132 -4.38 -4.67 -13.59
N TYR A 133 -5.29 -3.69 -13.46
CA TYR A 133 -4.92 -2.32 -13.19
C TYR A 133 -5.89 -1.65 -12.21
N VAL A 134 -6.92 -0.96 -12.70
CA VAL A 134 -7.84 -0.18 -11.86
C VAL A 134 -9.30 -0.31 -12.31
N VAL A 135 -10.22 -0.06 -11.37
CA VAL A 135 -11.59 0.39 -11.64
C VAL A 135 -11.70 1.87 -11.28
N GLN A 136 -12.48 2.64 -12.03
CA GLN A 136 -12.60 4.08 -11.85
C GLN A 136 -14.06 4.51 -11.97
N TRP A 137 -14.47 5.44 -11.12
CA TRP A 137 -15.80 6.03 -11.13
C TRP A 137 -15.73 7.54 -10.96
N GLY A 138 -16.80 8.22 -11.36
CA GLY A 138 -16.93 9.67 -11.27
C GLY A 138 -17.77 10.23 -12.41
N ASP A 139 -17.65 11.54 -12.65
CA ASP A 139 -18.31 12.22 -13.76
C ASP A 139 -17.33 12.43 -14.93
N ALA A 140 -17.25 11.44 -15.83
CA ALA A 140 -16.38 11.48 -17.01
C ALA A 140 -16.55 12.74 -17.89
N GLY A 141 -17.72 13.36 -17.83
CA GLY A 141 -17.99 14.59 -18.58
C GLY A 141 -17.65 15.88 -17.85
N GLY A 142 -17.30 15.79 -16.55
CA GLY A 142 -17.04 16.95 -15.71
C GLY A 142 -18.22 17.93 -15.59
N LYS A 143 -19.44 17.45 -15.85
CA LYS A 143 -20.65 18.31 -15.99
C LYS A 143 -21.45 18.45 -14.68
N LYS A 144 -21.30 17.48 -13.77
CA LYS A 144 -22.06 17.52 -12.52
C LYS A 144 -21.61 18.72 -11.69
N PRO A 145 -22.54 19.60 -11.24
CA PRO A 145 -22.17 20.80 -10.51
C PRO A 145 -21.56 20.46 -9.15
N LEU A 146 -20.64 21.29 -8.71
CA LEU A 146 -20.03 21.27 -7.38
C LEU A 146 -20.63 22.41 -6.55
N GLN A 147 -20.69 22.25 -5.23
CA GLN A 147 -21.15 23.28 -4.30
C GLN A 147 -19.98 23.91 -3.54
N LYS A 148 -19.34 23.15 -2.65
CA LYS A 148 -18.18 23.56 -1.83
C LYS A 148 -16.90 22.86 -2.26
N ALA A 149 -17.03 21.65 -2.83
CA ALA A 149 -15.91 20.90 -3.32
C ALA A 149 -15.27 21.56 -4.55
N GLN A 150 -14.00 21.27 -4.76
CA GLN A 150 -13.21 21.79 -5.89
C GLN A 150 -12.98 20.67 -6.91
N ARG A 151 -12.95 21.03 -8.20
CA ARG A 151 -12.69 20.08 -9.27
C ARG A 151 -11.23 19.70 -9.35
N THR A 152 -10.35 20.64 -9.06
CA THR A 152 -8.90 20.52 -9.13
C THR A 152 -8.26 20.94 -7.83
N LEU A 153 -7.16 20.30 -7.45
CA LEU A 153 -6.38 20.62 -6.26
C LEU A 153 -4.89 20.48 -6.56
N PRO A 154 -4.03 21.25 -5.88
CA PRO A 154 -2.59 20.98 -5.90
C PRO A 154 -2.28 19.54 -5.50
N ALA A 155 -1.34 18.92 -6.23
CA ALA A 155 -0.98 17.51 -6.02
C ALA A 155 -0.45 17.24 -4.62
N GLU A 156 -0.87 16.10 -4.04
CA GLU A 156 -0.39 15.58 -2.76
C GLU A 156 0.23 14.18 -2.96
N PHE A 157 1.19 14.09 -3.86
CA PHE A 157 1.84 12.82 -4.23
C PHE A 157 2.75 12.28 -3.14
N GLU A 158 3.29 13.17 -2.31
CA GLU A 158 4.23 12.87 -1.25
C GLU A 158 4.19 13.96 -0.17
N ARG A 159 4.75 13.65 0.99
CA ARG A 159 4.88 14.59 2.11
C ARG A 159 6.30 14.60 2.67
N PRO A 160 6.68 15.59 3.49
CA PRO A 160 7.92 15.51 4.26
C PRO A 160 7.97 14.25 5.13
N LEU A 161 9.12 13.57 5.15
CA LEU A 161 9.37 12.39 5.99
C LEU A 161 9.36 12.75 7.49
N ARG A 162 9.68 13.99 7.82
CA ARG A 162 9.65 14.46 9.22
C ARG A 162 8.28 14.21 9.85
N GLY A 163 8.29 13.56 11.02
CA GLY A 163 7.08 13.19 11.76
C GLY A 163 6.37 11.94 11.21
N VAL A 164 7.00 11.20 10.29
CA VAL A 164 6.52 9.90 9.82
C VAL A 164 7.35 8.80 10.47
N THR A 165 6.72 7.98 11.32
CA THR A 165 7.35 6.79 11.91
C THR A 165 6.72 5.56 11.30
N LEU A 166 7.52 4.77 10.58
CA LEU A 166 7.05 3.56 9.90
C LEU A 166 7.23 2.32 10.77
N ALA A 167 6.21 1.45 10.79
CA ALA A 167 6.41 0.04 11.07
C ALA A 167 7.15 -0.57 9.87
N ARG A 168 8.47 -0.59 9.96
CA ARG A 168 9.37 -0.87 8.84
C ARG A 168 9.29 -2.33 8.40
N ILE A 169 9.28 -2.55 7.08
CA ILE A 169 9.57 -3.84 6.47
C ILE A 169 11.05 -3.84 6.12
N THR A 170 11.77 -4.86 6.59
CA THR A 170 13.23 -4.95 6.42
C THR A 170 13.64 -5.54 5.07
N ASP A 171 12.69 -6.14 4.36
CA ASP A 171 12.91 -6.64 3.00
C ASP A 171 13.20 -5.49 2.04
N PRO A 172 14.10 -5.68 1.07
CA PRO A 172 14.38 -4.66 0.08
C PRO A 172 13.17 -4.42 -0.83
N ASP A 173 12.93 -3.16 -1.17
CA ASP A 173 11.89 -2.75 -2.13
C ASP A 173 12.55 -2.24 -3.41
N THR A 174 11.92 -2.51 -4.56
CA THR A 174 12.47 -2.12 -5.87
C THR A 174 12.30 -0.63 -6.15
N TYR A 175 11.31 0.01 -5.53
CA TYR A 175 10.86 1.38 -5.87
C TYR A 175 11.25 2.41 -4.81
N ALA A 176 11.68 1.99 -3.62
CA ALA A 176 12.01 2.90 -2.53
C ALA A 176 13.08 2.34 -1.59
N PRO A 177 13.94 3.20 -1.01
CA PRO A 177 14.93 2.78 -0.01
C PRO A 177 14.31 2.22 1.27
N LEU A 178 13.12 2.70 1.65
CA LEU A 178 12.38 2.25 2.82
C LEU A 178 10.92 2.02 2.47
N VAL A 179 10.37 0.92 3.00
CA VAL A 179 8.95 0.63 2.96
C VAL A 179 8.47 0.15 4.32
N GLY A 180 7.19 0.31 4.58
CA GLY A 180 6.55 -0.12 5.82
C GLY A 180 5.10 0.31 5.89
N PHE A 181 4.59 0.44 7.10
CA PHE A 181 3.20 0.82 7.34
C PHE A 181 3.12 2.00 8.31
N LEU A 182 2.12 2.83 8.12
CA LEU A 182 1.67 3.87 9.04
C LEU A 182 0.16 3.86 9.11
N ASP A 183 -0.40 3.67 10.29
CA ASP A 183 -1.86 3.61 10.51
C ASP A 183 -2.59 2.69 9.52
N GLY A 184 -2.01 1.50 9.25
CA GLY A 184 -2.61 0.53 8.34
C GLY A 184 -2.38 0.81 6.84
N PHE A 185 -1.79 1.93 6.47
CA PHE A 185 -1.47 2.26 5.08
C PHE A 185 -0.07 1.79 4.70
N PRO A 186 0.13 1.20 3.50
CA PRO A 186 1.44 0.92 2.97
C PRO A 186 2.12 2.24 2.55
N VAL A 187 3.33 2.46 3.05
CA VAL A 187 4.10 3.69 2.88
C VAL A 187 5.49 3.36 2.40
N ALA A 188 5.98 4.16 1.47
CA ALA A 188 7.37 4.18 1.06
C ALA A 188 8.02 5.52 1.46
N ALA A 189 9.32 5.51 1.66
CA ALA A 189 10.06 6.70 2.04
C ALA A 189 11.49 6.68 1.47
N ASP A 190 11.99 7.88 1.23
CA ASP A 190 13.38 8.12 0.86
C ASP A 190 13.99 9.14 1.85
N PRO A 191 14.90 8.70 2.73
CA PRO A 191 15.58 9.57 3.67
C PRO A 191 16.51 10.61 3.02
N GLN A 192 17.05 10.32 1.83
CA GLN A 192 17.92 11.26 1.12
C GLN A 192 17.11 12.40 0.54
N LEU A 193 15.93 12.11 0.03
CA LEU A 193 14.98 13.13 -0.43
C LEU A 193 14.21 13.78 0.73
N GLY A 194 14.21 13.17 1.92
CA GLY A 194 13.41 13.60 3.06
C GLY A 194 11.90 13.50 2.81
N ARG A 195 11.45 12.51 2.00
CA ARG A 195 10.07 12.36 1.53
C ARG A 195 9.48 10.99 1.87
N ALA A 196 8.16 10.96 2.07
CA ALA A 196 7.36 9.75 2.24
C ALA A 196 6.07 9.85 1.41
N TRP A 197 5.58 8.70 0.94
CA TRP A 197 4.38 8.62 0.08
C TRP A 197 3.62 7.31 0.30
N LEU A 198 2.34 7.30 -0.04
CA LEU A 198 1.53 6.09 -0.07
C LEU A 198 1.88 5.22 -1.28
N VAL A 199 1.85 3.92 -1.09
CA VAL A 199 2.21 2.92 -2.11
C VAL A 199 0.95 2.43 -2.83
N HIS A 200 1.00 2.34 -4.17
CA HIS A 200 -0.10 1.82 -5.00
C HIS A 200 -0.24 0.29 -4.90
N CYS A 201 -0.56 -0.21 -3.72
CA CYS A 201 -0.91 -1.62 -3.52
C CYS A 201 -2.36 -1.90 -3.94
N TYR A 202 -2.73 -3.19 -4.10
CA TYR A 202 -4.11 -3.61 -4.32
C TYR A 202 -5.05 -3.02 -3.26
N GLY A 203 -6.19 -2.50 -3.71
CA GLY A 203 -7.19 -1.86 -2.85
C GLY A 203 -6.90 -0.39 -2.50
N MET A 204 -5.77 0.18 -2.90
CA MET A 204 -5.51 1.61 -2.70
C MET A 204 -6.39 2.45 -3.60
N VAL A 205 -6.86 3.59 -3.06
CA VAL A 205 -7.80 4.52 -3.71
C VAL A 205 -7.06 5.80 -4.06
N GLY A 206 -7.12 6.21 -5.34
CA GLY A 206 -6.49 7.43 -5.82
C GLY A 206 -7.46 8.39 -6.49
N ALA A 207 -7.07 9.65 -6.56
CA ALA A 207 -7.79 10.70 -7.30
C ALA A 207 -7.32 10.70 -8.76
N GLY A 208 -8.26 10.48 -9.69
CA GLY A 208 -7.99 10.57 -11.12
C GLY A 208 -7.55 11.98 -11.51
N ARG A 209 -6.62 12.08 -12.46
CA ARG A 209 -6.14 13.35 -13.02
C ARG A 209 -5.81 13.23 -14.51
N ASP A 210 -5.76 14.36 -15.17
CA ASP A 210 -5.22 14.51 -16.53
C ASP A 210 -3.68 14.68 -16.52
N ASN A 211 -3.11 15.23 -17.58
CA ASN A 211 -1.67 15.41 -17.68
C ASN A 211 -1.11 16.43 -16.68
N ASP A 212 -1.85 17.50 -16.42
CA ASP A 212 -1.43 18.51 -15.46
C ASP A 212 -1.49 17.93 -14.02
N VAL A 213 -0.43 18.17 -13.25
CA VAL A 213 -0.29 17.58 -11.92
C VAL A 213 -1.39 18.01 -10.95
N ASP A 214 -1.94 19.20 -11.11
CA ASP A 214 -2.98 19.80 -10.28
C ASP A 214 -4.38 19.65 -10.88
N SER A 215 -4.59 18.74 -11.85
CA SER A 215 -5.87 18.58 -12.55
C SER A 215 -6.86 17.67 -11.81
N GLY A 216 -6.42 16.90 -10.82
CA GLY A 216 -7.27 16.02 -10.04
C GLY A 216 -7.71 16.64 -8.71
N GLY A 217 -8.99 16.52 -8.34
CA GLY A 217 -9.52 16.95 -7.04
C GLY A 217 -10.34 15.87 -6.34
N GLY A 218 -10.42 14.66 -6.93
CA GLY A 218 -11.20 13.56 -6.40
C GLY A 218 -12.64 13.49 -6.93
N THR A 219 -13.00 14.30 -7.93
CA THR A 219 -14.28 14.15 -8.67
C THR A 219 -14.32 12.85 -9.47
N GLU A 220 -13.16 12.27 -9.75
CA GLU A 220 -12.96 10.93 -10.24
C GLU A 220 -12.06 10.17 -9.28
N LEU A 221 -12.48 8.98 -8.86
CA LEU A 221 -11.70 8.13 -7.99
C LEU A 221 -11.48 6.77 -8.65
N TYR A 222 -10.34 6.17 -8.39
CA TYR A 222 -10.05 4.81 -8.83
C TYR A 222 -9.59 3.93 -7.67
N VAL A 223 -9.73 2.61 -7.84
CA VAL A 223 -9.15 1.59 -6.94
C VAL A 223 -8.28 0.65 -7.74
N VAL A 224 -7.12 0.33 -7.20
CA VAL A 224 -6.22 -0.68 -7.76
C VAL A 224 -6.83 -2.07 -7.57
N ILE A 225 -7.07 -2.78 -8.68
CA ILE A 225 -7.67 -4.13 -8.70
C ILE A 225 -6.73 -5.20 -9.26
N GLY A 226 -5.50 -4.86 -9.55
CA GLY A 226 -4.51 -5.76 -10.12
C GLY A 226 -3.17 -5.72 -9.40
N GLN A 227 -2.14 -6.18 -10.09
CA GLN A 227 -0.78 -6.09 -9.60
C GLN A 227 -0.43 -4.62 -9.31
N ALA A 228 0.24 -4.37 -8.19
CA ALA A 228 0.57 -3.05 -7.72
C ALA A 228 1.27 -2.18 -8.78
N PRO A 229 0.63 -1.12 -9.30
CA PRO A 229 1.21 -0.26 -10.32
C PRO A 229 2.16 0.76 -9.69
N ARG A 230 3.26 0.30 -9.13
CA ARG A 230 4.25 1.09 -8.37
C ARG A 230 4.84 2.25 -9.16
N HIS A 231 4.80 2.21 -10.50
CA HIS A 231 5.17 3.33 -11.37
C HIS A 231 4.26 4.56 -11.20
N LEU A 232 3.09 4.40 -10.58
CA LEU A 232 2.20 5.50 -10.20
C LEU A 232 2.60 6.17 -8.89
N ASP A 233 3.47 5.54 -8.08
CA ASP A 233 3.97 6.12 -6.84
C ASP A 233 4.57 7.50 -7.14
N ARG A 234 4.18 8.51 -6.36
CA ARG A 234 4.56 9.92 -6.52
C ARG A 234 4.11 10.58 -7.84
N ASN A 235 3.18 9.95 -8.55
CA ASN A 235 2.60 10.50 -9.79
C ASN A 235 1.10 10.75 -9.70
N VAL A 236 0.42 10.14 -8.73
CA VAL A 236 -1.01 10.33 -8.48
C VAL A 236 -1.26 10.40 -6.97
N THR A 237 -2.17 11.27 -6.55
CA THR A 237 -2.56 11.39 -5.14
C THR A 237 -3.39 10.19 -4.73
N LEU A 238 -2.90 9.42 -3.75
CA LEU A 238 -3.67 8.41 -3.06
C LEU A 238 -4.41 9.04 -1.88
N VAL A 239 -5.71 8.78 -1.78
CA VAL A 239 -6.60 9.37 -0.78
C VAL A 239 -7.03 8.40 0.31
N GLY A 240 -6.83 7.09 0.08
CA GLY A 240 -7.28 6.06 1.02
C GLY A 240 -7.06 4.65 0.53
N ARG A 241 -7.73 3.70 1.17
CA ARG A 241 -7.74 2.28 0.81
C ARG A 241 -9.10 1.65 1.07
N VAL A 242 -9.47 0.65 0.30
CA VAL A 242 -10.63 -0.20 0.58
C VAL A 242 -10.28 -1.15 1.72
N VAL A 243 -11.09 -1.16 2.76
CA VAL A 243 -10.96 -2.04 3.93
C VAL A 243 -11.96 -3.19 3.90
N ARG A 244 -13.03 -3.07 3.11
CA ARG A 244 -14.04 -4.11 2.89
C ARG A 244 -14.78 -3.87 1.57
N GLY A 245 -15.17 -4.94 0.88
CA GLY A 245 -15.98 -4.87 -0.34
C GLY A 245 -15.18 -4.90 -1.64
N MET A 246 -13.88 -5.25 -1.60
CA MET A 246 -13.08 -5.42 -2.83
C MET A 246 -13.68 -6.44 -3.79
N GLU A 247 -14.31 -7.50 -3.27
CA GLU A 247 -15.00 -8.53 -4.03
C GLU A 247 -16.16 -8.00 -4.89
N LEU A 248 -16.72 -6.85 -4.52
CA LEU A 248 -17.83 -6.21 -5.25
C LEU A 248 -17.35 -5.43 -6.48
N ILE A 249 -16.12 -4.94 -6.46
CA ILE A 249 -15.56 -4.05 -7.49
C ILE A 249 -14.47 -4.69 -8.34
N SER A 250 -13.75 -5.67 -7.81
CA SER A 250 -12.72 -6.39 -8.57
C SER A 250 -13.31 -7.32 -9.66
N VAL A 251 -14.58 -7.69 -9.54
CA VAL A 251 -15.31 -8.57 -10.50
C VAL A 251 -16.05 -7.78 -11.59
N LEU A 252 -15.98 -6.47 -11.60
CA LEU A 252 -16.66 -5.66 -12.62
C LEU A 252 -16.20 -6.08 -14.03
N PRO A 253 -17.12 -6.19 -15.00
CA PRO A 253 -16.77 -6.45 -16.39
C PRO A 253 -15.67 -5.47 -16.86
N ARG A 254 -14.73 -5.98 -17.66
CA ARG A 254 -13.68 -5.11 -18.21
C ARG A 254 -14.26 -4.31 -19.37
N GLY A 255 -13.90 -3.01 -19.41
CA GLY A 255 -14.29 -2.16 -20.53
C GLY A 255 -13.49 -2.49 -21.79
N HIS A 256 -14.12 -2.41 -22.96
CA HIS A 256 -13.51 -2.70 -24.25
C HIS A 256 -12.88 -1.48 -24.92
N GLY A 257 -13.18 -0.29 -24.43
CA GLY A 257 -12.59 0.95 -24.93
C GLY A 257 -11.14 1.13 -24.51
N ALA A 258 -10.52 2.17 -25.04
CA ALA A 258 -9.14 2.52 -24.70
C ALA A 258 -8.95 2.61 -23.17
N LEU A 259 -7.86 2.05 -22.66
CA LEU A 259 -7.52 2.02 -21.23
C LEU A 259 -8.59 1.34 -20.35
N GLY A 260 -9.50 0.53 -20.92
CA GLY A 260 -10.57 -0.14 -20.17
C GLY A 260 -11.76 0.75 -19.84
N PHE A 261 -11.95 1.88 -20.52
CA PHE A 261 -13.18 2.65 -20.42
C PHE A 261 -14.36 1.89 -21.03
N TYR A 262 -15.54 2.09 -20.46
CA TYR A 262 -16.76 1.55 -21.04
C TYR A 262 -17.20 2.39 -22.22
N GLU A 263 -17.55 1.73 -23.34
CA GLU A 263 -17.93 2.37 -24.58
C GLU A 263 -19.21 1.77 -25.18
N GLY A 264 -19.89 2.52 -26.04
CA GLY A 264 -21.06 2.08 -26.76
C GLY A 264 -22.23 1.72 -25.87
N SER A 265 -22.65 0.44 -25.86
CA SER A 265 -23.73 -0.10 -25.04
C SER A 265 -23.29 -0.61 -23.66
N GLU A 266 -22.00 -0.50 -23.32
CA GLU A 266 -21.51 -0.93 -22.02
C GLU A 266 -22.01 0.01 -20.93
N THR A 267 -22.58 -0.57 -19.90
CA THR A 267 -23.05 0.17 -18.72
C THR A 267 -22.21 -0.19 -17.51
N GLY A 268 -21.60 0.80 -16.90
CA GLY A 268 -20.88 0.62 -15.63
C GLY A 268 -21.84 0.36 -14.48
N MET A 269 -21.32 -0.27 -13.44
CA MET A 269 -22.06 -0.46 -12.19
C MET A 269 -22.48 0.89 -11.63
N PRO A 270 -23.80 1.12 -11.38
CA PRO A 270 -24.27 2.38 -10.81
C PRO A 270 -23.89 2.50 -9.34
N ILE A 271 -23.66 3.73 -8.91
CA ILE A 271 -23.44 4.11 -7.52
C ILE A 271 -24.76 4.60 -6.93
N LYS A 272 -25.24 3.92 -5.88
CA LYS A 272 -26.43 4.37 -5.16
C LYS A 272 -26.14 5.63 -4.35
N SER A 273 -25.07 5.60 -3.59
CA SER A 273 -24.62 6.72 -2.78
C SER A 273 -23.18 6.58 -2.36
N MET A 274 -22.57 7.72 -2.00
CA MET A 274 -21.28 7.75 -1.28
C MET A 274 -21.43 8.69 -0.07
N ARG A 275 -21.16 8.19 1.14
CA ARG A 275 -21.39 8.92 2.40
C ARG A 275 -20.22 8.79 3.34
N LEU A 276 -19.96 9.84 4.12
CA LEU A 276 -19.06 9.75 5.27
C LEU A 276 -19.76 8.97 6.40
N ALA A 277 -19.10 7.99 6.97
CA ALA A 277 -19.68 7.16 8.01
C ALA A 277 -20.10 7.95 9.24
N ALA A 278 -19.36 9.01 9.60
CA ALA A 278 -19.68 9.89 10.72
C ALA A 278 -20.99 10.64 10.55
N ASP A 279 -21.43 10.87 9.32
CA ASP A 279 -22.67 11.61 9.01
C ASP A 279 -23.93 10.70 9.06
N LEU A 280 -23.73 9.38 9.24
CA LEU A 280 -24.82 8.42 9.36
C LEU A 280 -25.12 8.10 10.84
N PRO A 281 -26.37 7.71 11.17
CA PRO A 281 -26.71 7.17 12.49
C PRO A 281 -25.80 5.99 12.85
N GLU A 282 -25.50 5.79 14.13
CA GLU A 282 -24.63 4.70 14.60
C GLU A 282 -25.16 3.32 14.17
N SER A 283 -26.49 3.15 14.16
CA SER A 283 -27.14 1.91 13.72
C SER A 283 -26.91 1.54 12.26
N GLU A 284 -26.53 2.49 11.41
CA GLU A 284 -26.21 2.29 10.00
C GLU A 284 -24.72 2.13 9.73
N ARG A 285 -23.89 2.34 10.77
CA ARG A 285 -22.43 2.20 10.67
C ARG A 285 -22.02 0.74 10.76
N THR A 286 -21.05 0.38 9.94
CA THR A 286 -20.41 -0.93 10.01
C THR A 286 -19.22 -0.84 10.98
N ALA A 287 -19.36 -1.43 12.15
CA ALA A 287 -18.29 -1.45 13.15
C ALA A 287 -17.18 -2.40 12.69
N LEU A 288 -16.03 -1.86 12.31
CA LEU A 288 -14.83 -2.59 11.94
C LEU A 288 -13.65 -2.17 12.81
N GLU A 289 -12.74 -3.11 13.02
CA GLU A 289 -11.44 -2.84 13.61
C GLU A 289 -10.34 -3.46 12.75
N GLU A 290 -9.17 -2.84 12.77
CA GLU A 290 -8.00 -3.34 12.05
C GLU A 290 -6.84 -3.61 12.99
N LEU A 291 -5.96 -4.54 12.58
CA LEU A 291 -4.74 -4.83 13.31
C LEU A 291 -3.80 -3.62 13.22
N ARG A 292 -3.43 -3.07 14.36
CA ARG A 292 -2.50 -1.95 14.46
C ARG A 292 -1.13 -2.36 13.93
N THR A 293 -0.60 -1.57 13.01
CA THR A 293 0.67 -1.88 12.33
C THR A 293 1.90 -1.56 13.18
N ASP A 294 1.73 -0.87 14.30
CA ASP A 294 2.78 -0.50 15.25
C ASP A 294 2.94 -1.48 16.44
N THR A 295 2.37 -2.70 16.34
CA THR A 295 2.37 -3.68 17.43
C THR A 295 3.25 -4.89 17.16
N PRO A 296 3.72 -5.59 18.21
CA PRO A 296 4.40 -6.87 18.05
C PRO A 296 3.56 -7.93 17.31
N ALA A 297 2.22 -7.91 17.49
CA ALA A 297 1.32 -8.81 16.78
C ALA A 297 1.38 -8.61 15.26
N PHE A 298 1.45 -7.35 14.79
CA PHE A 298 1.63 -7.08 13.37
C PHE A 298 3.01 -7.53 12.86
N ALA A 299 4.08 -7.30 13.63
CA ALA A 299 5.40 -7.79 13.26
C ALA A 299 5.43 -9.32 13.13
N ALA A 300 4.79 -10.04 14.07
CA ALA A 300 4.64 -11.50 14.00
C ALA A 300 3.80 -11.93 12.78
N TYR A 301 2.73 -11.17 12.47
CA TYR A 301 1.91 -11.42 11.28
C TYR A 301 2.72 -11.26 9.99
N VAL A 302 3.54 -10.22 9.88
CA VAL A 302 4.43 -10.01 8.72
C VAL A 302 5.42 -11.17 8.58
N GLU A 303 6.02 -11.61 9.70
CA GLU A 303 6.96 -12.74 9.71
C GLU A 303 6.27 -14.05 9.28
N ALA A 304 5.09 -14.32 9.81
CA ALA A 304 4.30 -15.50 9.41
C ALA A 304 3.90 -15.48 7.94
N ARG A 305 3.75 -14.31 7.34
CA ARG A 305 3.52 -14.16 5.89
C ARG A 305 4.80 -14.29 5.07
N ARG A 306 5.91 -13.79 5.57
CA ARG A 306 7.23 -13.91 4.93
C ARG A 306 7.68 -15.36 4.83
N ASN A 307 7.47 -16.10 5.92
CA ASN A 307 7.87 -17.50 6.06
C ASN A 307 6.64 -18.34 6.42
N ARG A 308 5.84 -18.69 5.43
CA ARG A 308 4.62 -19.47 5.64
C ARG A 308 4.94 -20.87 6.12
N HIS A 309 4.23 -21.30 7.19
CA HIS A 309 4.43 -22.56 7.87
C HIS A 309 3.20 -23.47 7.88
N GLU A 310 2.13 -23.06 7.19
CA GLU A 310 0.97 -23.91 6.96
C GLU A 310 1.43 -25.16 6.16
N GLU A 311 0.85 -26.31 6.43
CA GLU A 311 1.25 -27.60 5.86
C GLU A 311 1.35 -27.60 4.32
N TRP A 312 0.54 -26.79 3.67
CA TRP A 312 0.54 -26.66 2.22
C TRP A 312 1.84 -26.06 1.66
N PHE A 313 2.49 -25.14 2.40
CA PHE A 313 3.73 -24.52 1.96
C PHE A 313 4.94 -25.40 2.27
N LYS A 314 5.72 -25.74 1.25
CA LYS A 314 6.89 -26.63 1.38
C LYS A 314 8.22 -25.87 1.40
N VAL A 315 8.25 -24.68 0.80
CA VAL A 315 9.43 -23.81 0.74
C VAL A 315 9.05 -22.42 1.20
N PRO A 316 9.56 -21.95 2.34
CA PRO A 316 9.38 -20.58 2.78
C PRO A 316 10.00 -19.60 1.78
N ALA A 317 9.32 -18.50 1.49
CA ALA A 317 9.81 -17.49 0.55
C ALA A 317 11.03 -16.71 1.11
N GLY A 318 11.12 -16.54 2.42
CA GLY A 318 12.19 -15.81 3.10
C GLY A 318 12.18 -14.30 2.85
N ARG A 319 11.25 -13.81 2.01
CA ARG A 319 11.08 -12.41 1.64
C ARG A 319 9.62 -12.06 1.46
N ILE A 320 9.29 -10.77 1.62
CA ILE A 320 7.94 -10.29 1.38
C ILE A 320 7.96 -8.86 0.79
N ASP A 321 7.10 -8.62 -0.19
CA ASP A 321 6.83 -7.29 -0.73
C ASP A 321 5.77 -6.57 0.15
N VAL A 322 5.90 -5.25 0.29
CA VAL A 322 4.97 -4.43 1.10
C VAL A 322 3.51 -4.57 0.64
N CYS A 323 3.29 -4.72 -0.67
CA CYS A 323 1.95 -4.92 -1.24
C CYS A 323 1.39 -6.34 -1.01
N ASN A 324 2.21 -7.29 -0.58
CA ASN A 324 1.79 -8.65 -0.21
C ASN A 324 1.46 -8.81 1.29
N ILE A 325 1.35 -7.69 2.00
CA ILE A 325 0.98 -7.65 3.42
C ILE A 325 -0.37 -6.94 3.56
N PRO A 326 -1.51 -7.60 3.29
CA PRO A 326 -2.81 -7.03 3.58
C PRO A 326 -2.96 -6.85 5.10
N VAL A 327 -3.30 -5.64 5.54
CA VAL A 327 -3.56 -5.37 6.96
C VAL A 327 -4.89 -6.03 7.34
N PRO A 328 -4.90 -6.91 8.36
CA PRO A 328 -6.13 -7.59 8.77
C PRO A 328 -7.20 -6.63 9.27
N VAL A 329 -8.42 -6.83 8.79
CA VAL A 329 -9.64 -6.12 9.21
C VAL A 329 -10.69 -7.16 9.61
N ARG A 330 -11.42 -6.89 10.69
CA ARG A 330 -12.49 -7.76 11.19
C ARG A 330 -13.69 -6.94 11.70
N PRO A 331 -14.87 -7.54 11.85
CA PRO A 331 -15.94 -6.90 12.63
C PRO A 331 -15.44 -6.57 14.03
N ALA A 332 -15.74 -5.36 14.51
CA ALA A 332 -15.39 -4.98 15.88
C ALA A 332 -16.11 -5.91 16.86
N ALA A 333 -15.40 -6.31 17.92
CA ALA A 333 -16.01 -7.10 18.97
C ALA A 333 -17.19 -6.29 19.55
N THR A 334 -18.40 -6.80 19.38
CA THR A 334 -19.57 -6.23 20.08
C THR A 334 -19.25 -6.26 21.57
N ALA A 335 -19.19 -5.09 22.19
CA ALA A 335 -19.14 -5.02 23.65
C ALA A 335 -20.32 -5.88 24.16
N ARG A 336 -20.02 -7.01 24.80
CA ARG A 336 -21.08 -7.76 25.49
C ARG A 336 -21.68 -6.82 26.54
N ARG A 337 -22.87 -6.32 26.22
CA ARG A 337 -23.68 -5.54 27.16
C ARG A 337 -24.11 -6.43 28.32
#